data_e291834d10241d55238d3ca204667e53
#
_entry.id   e291834d10241d55238d3ca204667e53
#
_cell.length_a   1.000
_cell.length_b   1.000
_cell.length_c   1.000
_cell.angle_alpha   90.00
_cell.angle_beta   90.00
_cell.angle_gamma   90.00
#
_symmetry.space_group_name_H-M   'P 1'
#
loop_
_entity.id
_entity.type
_entity.pdbx_description
1 polymer ?
#
loop_
_entity_poly.entity_id
_entity_poly.type
_entity_poly.pdbx_seq_one_letter_code
_entity_poly.pdbx_strand_id
1 'polypeptide(L)'
;MEKNAKIYVAGHRGMVGSAIYRKLQKEGYENIITRTSSELDLRSQQAVTDFFTEEKPDYVFLAAAKVGGIVANNTYRADFLYENLAIQNNVIHNAYLNNVKKLMFLGSSCIYPKMAPQPLKEDYLLTGTLEHTNEPYAIAKIAGIKMCDAYRDQYGCNFISVMPTNLYGFNDNYHPQNSHVLPALIRKVHEAKVNNEKEVVVWGSGSPMREFLFADDLADACYFLMQNYNEPHLINIGTGQDLTIKDLALLIKDVLGFDGELVFDATKPDGTPRKLMDVSKLHRLGWKHTTELKEGIALAYQDFESRY
;
A
#
# COMPACT_ATOMS: atom_id res chain seq x y z
N MET A 1 -11.23 -5.81 -18.37
CA MET A 1 -10.01 -6.47 -18.91
C MET A 1 -10.45 -7.79 -19.56
N GLU A 2 -10.00 -8.06 -20.76
CA GLU A 2 -10.28 -9.30 -21.49
C GLU A 2 -9.50 -10.48 -20.85
N LYS A 3 -10.06 -11.69 -20.85
CA LYS A 3 -9.43 -12.84 -20.16
C LYS A 3 -8.09 -13.29 -20.76
N ASN A 4 -7.88 -13.04 -22.04
CA ASN A 4 -6.63 -13.32 -22.74
C ASN A 4 -5.63 -12.16 -22.73
N ALA A 5 -5.97 -11.04 -22.06
CA ALA A 5 -5.12 -9.86 -22.01
C ALA A 5 -3.79 -10.14 -21.30
N LYS A 6 -2.73 -9.51 -21.80
CA LYS A 6 -1.41 -9.57 -21.18
C LYS A 6 -1.32 -8.53 -20.04
N ILE A 7 -1.17 -8.99 -18.81
CA ILE A 7 -1.22 -8.15 -17.62
C ILE A 7 0.14 -8.15 -16.93
N TYR A 8 0.76 -6.97 -16.80
CA TYR A 8 1.99 -6.82 -16.03
C TYR A 8 1.70 -6.39 -14.60
N VAL A 9 2.18 -7.18 -13.63
CA VAL A 9 2.13 -6.85 -12.20
C VAL A 9 3.55 -6.52 -11.72
N ALA A 10 3.87 -5.22 -11.71
CA ALA A 10 5.13 -4.72 -11.17
C ALA A 10 5.14 -4.80 -9.64
N GLY A 11 6.13 -5.50 -9.06
CA GLY A 11 6.24 -5.69 -7.61
C GLY A 11 5.48 -6.91 -7.06
N HIS A 12 5.27 -7.94 -7.87
CA HIS A 12 4.50 -9.16 -7.56
C HIS A 12 4.99 -9.95 -6.31
N ARG A 13 6.21 -9.72 -5.82
CA ARG A 13 6.74 -10.37 -4.60
C ARG A 13 6.42 -9.62 -3.31
N GLY A 14 6.03 -8.34 -3.40
CA GLY A 14 5.60 -7.56 -2.24
C GLY A 14 4.17 -7.91 -1.81
N MET A 15 3.77 -7.48 -0.60
CA MET A 15 2.45 -7.71 -0.04
C MET A 15 1.32 -7.38 -1.04
N VAL A 16 1.29 -6.16 -1.56
CA VAL A 16 0.24 -5.70 -2.48
C VAL A 16 0.32 -6.40 -3.84
N GLY A 17 1.51 -6.46 -4.44
CA GLY A 17 1.66 -7.08 -5.77
C GLY A 17 1.33 -8.57 -5.77
N SER A 18 1.68 -9.30 -4.70
CA SER A 18 1.32 -10.71 -4.57
C SER A 18 -0.19 -10.92 -4.36
N ALA A 19 -0.85 -10.03 -3.64
CA ALA A 19 -2.31 -10.07 -3.48
C ALA A 19 -3.02 -9.82 -4.82
N ILE A 20 -2.57 -8.82 -5.60
CA ILE A 20 -3.09 -8.56 -6.95
C ILE A 20 -2.86 -9.77 -7.86
N TYR A 21 -1.69 -10.38 -7.80
CA TYR A 21 -1.37 -11.57 -8.59
C TYR A 21 -2.31 -12.74 -8.26
N ARG A 22 -2.50 -13.06 -6.96
CA ARG A 22 -3.46 -14.09 -6.51
C ARG A 22 -4.89 -13.78 -6.97
N LYS A 23 -5.33 -12.51 -6.85
CA LYS A 23 -6.66 -12.09 -7.29
C LYS A 23 -6.84 -12.33 -8.79
N LEU A 24 -5.89 -11.94 -9.62
CA LEU A 24 -5.95 -12.15 -11.07
C LEU A 24 -6.00 -13.65 -11.43
N GLN A 25 -5.19 -14.48 -10.76
CA GLN A 25 -5.26 -15.93 -10.95
C GLN A 25 -6.63 -16.51 -10.57
N LYS A 26 -7.18 -16.10 -9.42
CA LYS A 26 -8.51 -16.52 -8.97
C LYS A 26 -9.62 -16.12 -9.96
N GLU A 27 -9.45 -14.97 -10.60
CA GLU A 27 -10.35 -14.50 -11.66
C GLU A 27 -10.11 -15.17 -13.03
N GLY A 28 -9.19 -16.13 -13.14
CA GLY A 28 -8.93 -16.91 -14.34
C GLY A 28 -8.13 -16.16 -15.41
N TYR A 29 -7.26 -15.23 -15.03
CA TYR A 29 -6.26 -14.67 -15.95
C TYR A 29 -5.02 -15.56 -15.96
N GLU A 30 -4.59 -15.99 -17.14
CA GLU A 30 -3.44 -16.88 -17.32
C GLU A 30 -2.20 -16.13 -17.85
N ASN A 31 -2.40 -15.04 -18.57
CA ASN A 31 -1.32 -14.29 -19.20
C ASN A 31 -0.83 -13.12 -18.30
N ILE A 32 -0.34 -13.48 -17.10
CA ILE A 32 0.17 -12.53 -16.11
C ILE A 32 1.69 -12.51 -16.18
N ILE A 33 2.25 -11.36 -16.56
CA ILE A 33 3.70 -11.13 -16.59
C ILE A 33 4.17 -10.63 -15.24
N THR A 34 5.25 -11.21 -14.75
CA THR A 34 5.96 -10.77 -13.56
C THR A 34 7.46 -10.76 -13.80
N ARG A 35 8.20 -9.86 -13.16
CA ARG A 35 9.67 -9.83 -13.13
C ARG A 35 10.14 -9.48 -11.73
N THR A 36 11.14 -10.18 -11.25
CA THR A 36 11.83 -9.81 -10.00
C THR A 36 12.75 -8.62 -10.23
N SER A 37 13.19 -7.96 -9.17
CA SER A 37 14.12 -6.83 -9.28
C SER A 37 15.50 -7.23 -9.84
N SER A 38 15.87 -8.51 -9.77
CA SER A 38 17.08 -9.05 -10.40
C SER A 38 16.92 -9.34 -11.89
N GLU A 39 15.70 -9.58 -12.37
CA GLU A 39 15.37 -9.80 -13.78
C GLU A 39 15.06 -8.49 -14.52
N LEU A 40 14.46 -7.52 -13.80
CA LEU A 40 14.10 -6.21 -14.32
C LEU A 40 14.24 -5.15 -13.22
N ASP A 41 15.33 -4.39 -13.25
CA ASP A 41 15.48 -3.21 -12.40
C ASP A 41 14.65 -2.06 -12.98
N LEU A 42 13.52 -1.77 -12.35
CA LEU A 42 12.61 -0.70 -12.79
C LEU A 42 13.21 0.71 -12.70
N ARG A 43 14.36 0.87 -12.02
CA ARG A 43 15.12 2.14 -11.99
C ARG A 43 15.93 2.35 -13.25
N SER A 44 16.21 1.30 -14.01
CA SER A 44 16.92 1.38 -15.29
C SER A 44 15.95 1.71 -16.41
N GLN A 45 16.04 2.93 -16.95
CA GLN A 45 15.20 3.38 -18.07
C GLN A 45 15.33 2.44 -19.27
N GLN A 46 16.54 2.05 -19.64
CA GLN A 46 16.78 1.19 -20.80
C GLN A 46 16.13 -0.19 -20.61
N ALA A 47 16.35 -0.83 -19.45
CA ALA A 47 15.79 -2.16 -19.18
C ALA A 47 14.24 -2.14 -19.20
N VAL A 48 13.61 -1.07 -18.68
CA VAL A 48 12.16 -0.93 -18.73
C VAL A 48 11.67 -0.68 -20.16
N THR A 49 12.41 0.11 -20.95
CA THR A 49 12.07 0.34 -22.36
C THR A 49 12.13 -0.95 -23.18
N ASP A 50 13.19 -1.73 -23.01
CA ASP A 50 13.35 -3.02 -23.71
C ASP A 50 12.24 -3.99 -23.32
N PHE A 51 11.95 -4.10 -22.00
CA PHE A 51 10.87 -4.95 -21.48
C PHE A 51 9.50 -4.59 -22.06
N PHE A 52 9.10 -3.31 -22.05
CA PHE A 52 7.80 -2.91 -22.60
C PHE A 52 7.71 -3.08 -24.11
N THR A 53 8.81 -2.87 -24.82
CA THR A 53 8.88 -3.06 -26.28
C THR A 53 8.72 -4.54 -26.67
N GLU A 54 9.31 -5.44 -25.88
CA GLU A 54 9.24 -6.88 -26.09
C GLU A 54 7.88 -7.45 -25.66
N GLU A 55 7.49 -7.19 -24.41
CA GLU A 55 6.32 -7.81 -23.78
C GLU A 55 4.99 -7.18 -24.21
N LYS A 56 4.94 -5.87 -24.43
CA LYS A 56 3.74 -5.12 -24.84
C LYS A 56 2.51 -5.46 -24.00
N PRO A 57 2.53 -5.22 -22.67
CA PRO A 57 1.39 -5.54 -21.81
C PRO A 57 0.17 -4.69 -22.17
N ASP A 58 -1.03 -5.30 -22.15
CA ASP A 58 -2.29 -4.57 -22.32
C ASP A 58 -2.67 -3.76 -21.08
N TYR A 59 -2.37 -4.32 -19.88
CA TYR A 59 -2.72 -3.72 -18.59
C TYR A 59 -1.51 -3.76 -17.64
N VAL A 60 -1.39 -2.72 -16.82
CA VAL A 60 -0.29 -2.60 -15.85
C VAL A 60 -0.83 -2.28 -14.46
N PHE A 61 -0.43 -3.08 -13.47
CA PHE A 61 -0.56 -2.75 -12.05
C PHE A 61 0.81 -2.35 -11.52
N LEU A 62 1.01 -1.06 -11.21
CA LEU A 62 2.28 -0.56 -10.67
C LEU A 62 2.24 -0.57 -9.15
N ALA A 63 2.53 -1.73 -8.56
CA ALA A 63 2.66 -1.93 -7.12
C ALA A 63 4.12 -1.87 -6.63
N ALA A 64 5.09 -1.84 -7.55
CA ALA A 64 6.50 -1.72 -7.21
C ALA A 64 6.81 -0.34 -6.64
N ALA A 65 7.43 -0.32 -5.46
CA ALA A 65 7.90 0.89 -4.80
C ALA A 65 8.93 0.54 -3.71
N LYS A 66 9.80 1.49 -3.38
CA LYS A 66 10.57 1.43 -2.14
C LYS A 66 9.65 1.93 -1.00
N VAL A 67 9.34 1.03 -0.07
CA VAL A 67 8.44 1.28 1.06
C VAL A 67 9.10 0.94 2.39
N GLY A 68 8.61 1.50 3.49
CA GLY A 68 9.10 1.21 4.83
C GLY A 68 8.40 2.03 5.90
N GLY A 69 8.62 1.67 7.16
CA GLY A 69 8.10 2.38 8.32
C GLY A 69 8.70 3.78 8.51
N ILE A 70 8.29 4.48 9.57
CA ILE A 70 8.71 5.87 9.87
C ILE A 70 10.23 6.00 9.97
N VAL A 71 10.90 5.05 10.64
CA VAL A 71 12.36 5.07 10.84
C VAL A 71 13.08 5.00 9.49
N ALA A 72 12.72 4.04 8.63
CA ALA A 72 13.31 3.88 7.31
C ALA A 72 13.10 5.13 6.43
N ASN A 73 11.88 5.66 6.38
CA ASN A 73 11.56 6.87 5.63
C ASN A 73 12.38 8.08 6.09
N ASN A 74 12.54 8.26 7.39
CA ASN A 74 13.28 9.39 7.96
C ASN A 74 14.80 9.22 7.80
N THR A 75 15.31 7.99 7.72
CA THR A 75 16.75 7.70 7.58
C THR A 75 17.21 7.75 6.12
N TYR A 76 16.46 7.12 5.22
CA TYR A 76 16.85 6.95 3.80
C TYR A 76 16.08 7.91 2.87
N ARG A 77 15.97 9.17 3.27
CA ARG A 77 15.13 10.19 2.59
C ARG A 77 15.42 10.32 1.10
N ALA A 78 16.67 10.41 0.70
CA ALA A 78 17.08 10.55 -0.69
C ALA A 78 16.72 9.30 -1.51
N ASP A 79 16.97 8.11 -0.97
CA ASP A 79 16.67 6.85 -1.64
C ASP A 79 15.16 6.67 -1.85
N PHE A 80 14.33 7.00 -0.85
CA PHE A 80 12.88 6.93 -0.97
C PHE A 80 12.33 7.88 -2.04
N LEU A 81 12.92 9.07 -2.19
CA LEU A 81 12.54 9.99 -3.24
C LEU A 81 13.01 9.47 -4.61
N TYR A 82 14.33 9.25 -4.75
CA TYR A 82 14.94 8.92 -6.03
C TYR A 82 14.45 7.60 -6.62
N GLU A 83 14.48 6.52 -5.84
CA GLU A 83 14.13 5.20 -6.37
C GLU A 83 12.65 5.13 -6.77
N ASN A 84 11.74 5.73 -5.98
CA ASN A 84 10.32 5.76 -6.34
C ASN A 84 10.06 6.62 -7.59
N LEU A 85 10.72 7.77 -7.74
CA LEU A 85 10.63 8.59 -8.95
C LEU A 85 11.16 7.82 -10.18
N ALA A 86 12.31 7.17 -10.06
CA ALA A 86 12.88 6.39 -11.17
C ALA A 86 11.93 5.26 -11.61
N ILE A 87 11.44 4.44 -10.66
CA ILE A 87 10.51 3.35 -10.94
C ILE A 87 9.26 3.85 -11.66
N GLN A 88 8.57 4.82 -11.08
CA GLN A 88 7.28 5.27 -11.61
C GLN A 88 7.43 6.02 -12.94
N ASN A 89 8.45 6.85 -13.11
CA ASN A 89 8.70 7.57 -14.35
C ASN A 89 8.95 6.60 -15.50
N ASN A 90 9.79 5.59 -15.28
CA ASN A 90 10.11 4.60 -16.30
C ASN A 90 8.87 3.77 -16.69
N VAL A 91 8.10 3.28 -15.71
CA VAL A 91 6.94 2.44 -15.99
C VAL A 91 5.80 3.24 -16.63
N ILE A 92 5.43 4.40 -16.10
CA ILE A 92 4.32 5.21 -16.61
C ILE A 92 4.63 5.71 -18.04
N HIS A 93 5.86 6.19 -18.29
CA HIS A 93 6.24 6.66 -19.62
C HIS A 93 6.25 5.53 -20.66
N ASN A 94 6.82 4.37 -20.33
CA ASN A 94 6.85 3.23 -21.23
C ASN A 94 5.46 2.62 -21.46
N ALA A 95 4.57 2.68 -20.47
CA ALA A 95 3.18 2.30 -20.66
C ALA A 95 2.48 3.14 -21.74
N TYR A 96 2.74 4.45 -21.76
CA TYR A 96 2.27 5.35 -22.82
C TYR A 96 2.88 5.00 -24.18
N LEU A 97 4.22 4.91 -24.26
CA LEU A 97 4.92 4.65 -25.53
C LEU A 97 4.50 3.32 -26.18
N ASN A 98 4.08 2.34 -25.38
CA ASN A 98 3.67 1.01 -25.85
C ASN A 98 2.15 0.80 -25.88
N ASN A 99 1.37 1.88 -25.82
CA ASN A 99 -0.09 1.87 -25.95
C ASN A 99 -0.79 0.94 -24.95
N VAL A 100 -0.33 0.92 -23.69
CA VAL A 100 -1.00 0.19 -22.60
C VAL A 100 -2.44 0.70 -22.49
N LYS A 101 -3.42 -0.21 -22.55
CA LYS A 101 -4.85 0.11 -22.54
C LYS A 101 -5.27 0.78 -21.23
N LYS A 102 -4.71 0.30 -20.11
CA LYS A 102 -4.96 0.89 -18.79
C LYS A 102 -3.82 0.60 -17.82
N LEU A 103 -3.42 1.63 -17.06
CA LEU A 103 -2.44 1.52 -16.00
C LEU A 103 -3.07 1.95 -14.67
N MET A 104 -2.82 1.18 -13.62
CA MET A 104 -3.13 1.56 -12.24
C MET A 104 -1.85 1.88 -11.50
N PHE A 105 -1.74 3.12 -11.03
CA PHE A 105 -0.68 3.57 -10.14
C PHE A 105 -1.13 3.49 -8.67
N LEU A 106 -0.38 2.75 -7.86
CA LEU A 106 -0.64 2.67 -6.42
C LEU A 106 0.11 3.81 -5.70
N GLY A 107 -0.67 4.80 -5.26
CA GLY A 107 -0.22 5.86 -4.39
C GLY A 107 -0.12 5.41 -2.92
N SER A 108 -0.37 6.35 -2.01
CA SER A 108 -0.38 6.10 -0.56
C SER A 108 -1.12 7.23 0.15
N SER A 109 -1.76 6.96 1.27
CA SER A 109 -2.41 7.98 2.10
C SER A 109 -1.47 9.04 2.71
N CYS A 110 -0.15 8.85 2.61
CA CYS A 110 0.84 9.84 3.06
C CYS A 110 0.91 11.10 2.19
N ILE A 111 0.27 11.09 1.00
CA ILE A 111 0.18 12.25 0.10
C ILE A 111 -0.67 13.40 0.66
N TYR A 112 -1.52 13.10 1.63
CA TYR A 112 -2.39 14.11 2.23
C TYR A 112 -1.66 14.96 3.26
N PRO A 113 -2.02 16.25 3.39
CA PRO A 113 -1.43 17.12 4.38
C PRO A 113 -1.56 16.55 5.80
N LYS A 114 -0.51 16.77 6.61
CA LYS A 114 -0.46 16.28 8.01
C LYS A 114 -1.68 16.69 8.82
N MET A 115 -2.16 17.93 8.62
CA MET A 115 -3.25 18.53 9.38
C MET A 115 -4.55 18.62 8.57
N ALA A 116 -4.69 17.83 7.49
CA ALA A 116 -5.93 17.81 6.72
C ALA A 116 -7.12 17.40 7.60
N PRO A 117 -8.31 17.96 7.35
CA PRO A 117 -9.54 17.52 8.04
C PRO A 117 -9.79 16.02 7.84
N GLN A 118 -10.47 15.41 8.80
CA GLN A 118 -10.80 13.98 8.75
C GLN A 118 -12.31 13.79 8.53
N PRO A 119 -12.72 12.81 7.71
CA PRO A 119 -11.89 11.89 6.93
C PRO A 119 -11.16 12.57 5.76
N LEU A 120 -10.04 11.98 5.30
CA LEU A 120 -9.20 12.49 4.22
C LEU A 120 -9.90 12.33 2.86
N LYS A 121 -10.26 13.44 2.24
CA LYS A 121 -10.89 13.47 0.92
C LYS A 121 -9.83 13.61 -0.18
N GLU A 122 -10.15 13.10 -1.38
CA GLU A 122 -9.27 13.17 -2.54
C GLU A 122 -8.85 14.61 -2.88
N ASP A 123 -9.75 15.56 -2.70
CA ASP A 123 -9.52 17.00 -2.96
C ASP A 123 -8.54 17.67 -1.98
N TYR A 124 -8.12 16.97 -0.92
CA TYR A 124 -7.14 17.51 0.02
C TYR A 124 -5.68 17.37 -0.47
N LEU A 125 -5.46 16.71 -1.61
CA LEU A 125 -4.14 16.64 -2.22
C LEU A 125 -3.57 18.04 -2.48
N LEU A 126 -2.34 18.30 -1.98
CA LEU A 126 -1.61 19.59 -2.14
C LEU A 126 -2.26 20.82 -1.47
N THR A 127 -3.15 20.63 -0.48
CA THR A 127 -3.78 21.76 0.24
C THR A 127 -3.02 22.19 1.49
N GLY A 128 -1.90 21.56 1.82
CA GLY A 128 -1.10 21.91 3.00
C GLY A 128 0.22 21.11 3.08
N THR A 129 0.94 21.28 4.18
CA THR A 129 2.25 20.66 4.41
C THR A 129 2.14 19.18 4.72
N LEU A 130 3.08 18.39 4.21
CA LEU A 130 3.17 16.95 4.42
C LEU A 130 3.77 16.61 5.80
N GLU A 131 3.65 15.36 6.20
CA GLU A 131 4.35 14.85 7.37
C GLU A 131 5.86 14.74 7.08
N HIS A 132 6.67 15.45 7.86
CA HIS A 132 8.10 15.62 7.59
C HIS A 132 8.87 14.29 7.47
N THR A 133 8.55 13.29 8.31
CA THR A 133 9.32 12.03 8.37
C THR A 133 9.20 11.21 7.09
N ASN A 134 8.08 11.30 6.36
CA ASN A 134 7.85 10.58 5.11
C ASN A 134 7.64 11.50 3.89
N GLU A 135 7.91 12.78 4.03
CA GLU A 135 7.73 13.78 2.97
C GLU A 135 8.39 13.38 1.62
N PRO A 136 9.65 12.89 1.56
CA PRO A 136 10.26 12.50 0.29
C PRO A 136 9.49 11.38 -0.43
N TYR A 137 9.02 10.39 0.31
CA TYR A 137 8.16 9.33 -0.24
C TYR A 137 6.82 9.88 -0.72
N ALA A 138 6.19 10.74 0.08
CA ALA A 138 4.93 11.38 -0.27
C ALA A 138 5.06 12.24 -1.54
N ILE A 139 6.13 13.03 -1.67
CA ILE A 139 6.43 13.82 -2.88
C ILE A 139 6.58 12.91 -4.10
N ALA A 140 7.32 11.80 -3.99
CA ALA A 140 7.44 10.86 -5.09
C ALA A 140 6.05 10.32 -5.51
N LYS A 141 5.21 9.92 -4.56
CA LYS A 141 3.86 9.42 -4.85
C LYS A 141 2.95 10.50 -5.47
N ILE A 142 3.02 11.74 -4.99
CA ILE A 142 2.31 12.88 -5.60
C ILE A 142 2.76 13.09 -7.05
N ALA A 143 4.06 13.04 -7.31
CA ALA A 143 4.59 13.17 -8.68
C ALA A 143 4.04 12.08 -9.62
N GLY A 144 3.94 10.82 -9.15
CA GLY A 144 3.36 9.72 -9.93
C GLY A 144 1.87 9.92 -10.23
N ILE A 145 1.10 10.40 -9.25
CA ILE A 145 -0.32 10.77 -9.45
C ILE A 145 -0.43 11.85 -10.52
N LYS A 146 0.34 12.93 -10.37
CA LYS A 146 0.31 14.06 -11.33
C LYS A 146 0.82 13.65 -12.72
N MET A 147 1.74 12.72 -12.79
CA MET A 147 2.17 12.14 -14.05
C MET A 147 1.03 11.37 -14.73
N CYS A 148 0.30 10.52 -14.01
CA CYS A 148 -0.88 9.83 -14.55
C CYS A 148 -1.94 10.82 -15.02
N ASP A 149 -2.25 11.87 -14.24
CA ASP A 149 -3.19 12.93 -14.64
C ASP A 149 -2.71 13.62 -15.93
N ALA A 150 -1.45 14.04 -15.99
CA ALA A 150 -0.88 14.74 -17.17
C ALA A 150 -0.91 13.88 -18.44
N TYR A 151 -0.58 12.57 -18.34
CA TYR A 151 -0.67 11.65 -19.49
C TYR A 151 -2.11 11.43 -19.95
N ARG A 152 -3.04 11.45 -19.01
CA ARG A 152 -4.47 11.39 -19.32
C ARG A 152 -4.93 12.64 -20.05
N ASP A 153 -4.60 13.82 -19.55
CA ASP A 153 -5.03 15.11 -20.11
C ASP A 153 -4.41 15.37 -21.48
N GLN A 154 -3.13 15.06 -21.64
CA GLN A 154 -2.39 15.38 -22.88
C GLN A 154 -2.56 14.33 -23.97
N TYR A 155 -2.61 13.05 -23.61
CA TYR A 155 -2.54 11.93 -24.56
C TYR A 155 -3.77 11.02 -24.52
N GLY A 156 -4.75 11.29 -23.65
CA GLY A 156 -5.95 10.45 -23.52
C GLY A 156 -5.68 9.07 -22.88
N CYS A 157 -4.53 8.88 -22.21
CA CYS A 157 -4.20 7.62 -21.57
C CYS A 157 -5.19 7.26 -20.46
N ASN A 158 -5.63 6.01 -20.39
CA ASN A 158 -6.48 5.54 -19.29
C ASN A 158 -5.60 5.12 -18.08
N PHE A 159 -4.91 6.09 -17.49
CA PHE A 159 -4.08 5.87 -16.31
C PHE A 159 -4.84 6.36 -15.08
N ILE A 160 -5.01 5.47 -14.10
CA ILE A 160 -5.75 5.74 -12.85
C ILE A 160 -4.82 5.66 -11.66
N SER A 161 -5.07 6.47 -10.64
CA SER A 161 -4.32 6.50 -9.39
C SER A 161 -5.20 6.12 -8.21
N VAL A 162 -4.76 5.16 -7.40
CA VAL A 162 -5.49 4.67 -6.23
C VAL A 162 -4.71 4.92 -4.94
N MET A 163 -5.39 5.35 -3.88
CA MET A 163 -4.81 5.75 -2.60
C MET A 163 -5.22 4.79 -1.50
N PRO A 164 -4.46 3.72 -1.26
CA PRO A 164 -4.75 2.81 -0.16
C PRO A 164 -4.46 3.44 1.20
N THR A 165 -5.25 3.05 2.19
CA THR A 165 -4.98 3.27 3.61
C THR A 165 -3.82 2.39 4.11
N ASN A 166 -3.61 2.25 5.44
CA ASN A 166 -2.57 1.35 5.94
C ASN A 166 -2.96 -0.10 5.64
N LEU A 167 -2.02 -0.82 5.08
CA LEU A 167 -2.22 -2.20 4.64
C LEU A 167 -1.53 -3.19 5.57
N TYR A 168 -2.06 -4.40 5.62
CA TYR A 168 -1.48 -5.54 6.30
C TYR A 168 -1.97 -6.84 5.62
N GLY A 169 -1.27 -7.95 5.79
CA GLY A 169 -1.71 -9.22 5.23
C GLY A 169 -0.58 -10.17 4.88
N PHE A 170 -0.84 -11.09 3.94
CA PHE A 170 0.14 -12.06 3.46
C PHE A 170 1.35 -11.37 2.83
N ASN A 171 2.54 -11.91 3.08
CA ASN A 171 3.81 -11.37 2.62
C ASN A 171 4.15 -9.97 3.16
N ASP A 172 3.59 -9.57 4.30
CA ASP A 172 3.98 -8.33 4.96
C ASP A 172 5.41 -8.38 5.51
N ASN A 173 5.95 -7.20 5.78
CA ASN A 173 7.30 -7.04 6.33
C ASN A 173 7.24 -6.99 7.86
N TYR A 174 7.74 -8.03 8.51
CA TYR A 174 7.82 -8.14 9.97
C TYR A 174 9.20 -7.77 10.55
N HIS A 175 10.03 -7.00 9.82
CA HIS A 175 11.34 -6.59 10.31
C HIS A 175 11.22 -5.73 11.60
N PRO A 176 12.00 -6.01 12.66
CA PRO A 176 11.83 -5.36 13.98
C PRO A 176 11.85 -3.82 13.99
N GLN A 177 12.60 -3.20 13.06
CA GLN A 177 12.82 -1.75 13.01
C GLN A 177 12.16 -1.05 11.81
N ASN A 178 11.87 -1.79 10.72
CA ASN A 178 11.47 -1.20 9.44
C ASN A 178 10.03 -1.51 9.05
N SER A 179 9.31 -2.30 9.86
CA SER A 179 7.92 -2.67 9.61
C SER A 179 6.95 -1.54 10.00
N HIS A 180 5.73 -1.65 9.48
CA HIS A 180 4.60 -0.83 9.93
C HIS A 180 4.07 -1.30 11.29
N VAL A 181 3.21 -0.48 11.91
CA VAL A 181 2.77 -0.70 13.30
C VAL A 181 2.09 -2.05 13.51
N LEU A 182 1.18 -2.48 12.63
CA LEU A 182 0.43 -3.74 12.80
C LEU A 182 1.35 -4.96 12.74
N PRO A 183 2.19 -5.18 11.70
CA PRO A 183 3.12 -6.30 11.69
C PRO A 183 4.18 -6.22 12.80
N ALA A 184 4.60 -5.01 13.21
CA ALA A 184 5.48 -4.86 14.37
C ALA A 184 4.84 -5.35 15.68
N LEU A 185 3.56 -5.06 15.89
CA LEU A 185 2.81 -5.51 17.06
C LEU A 185 2.59 -7.04 17.03
N ILE A 186 2.22 -7.61 15.89
CA ILE A 186 2.11 -9.08 15.74
C ILE A 186 3.42 -9.74 16.16
N ARG A 187 4.55 -9.29 15.61
CA ARG A 187 5.86 -9.86 15.94
C ARG A 187 6.20 -9.72 17.42
N LYS A 188 6.05 -8.53 18.00
CA LYS A 188 6.35 -8.29 19.43
C LYS A 188 5.50 -9.16 20.35
N VAL A 189 4.20 -9.26 20.08
CA VAL A 189 3.28 -10.08 20.89
C VAL A 189 3.62 -11.55 20.74
N HIS A 190 3.95 -12.01 19.54
CA HIS A 190 4.40 -13.40 19.30
C HIS A 190 5.68 -13.71 20.06
N GLU A 191 6.72 -12.87 19.92
CA GLU A 191 8.01 -13.07 20.60
C GLU A 191 7.82 -13.10 22.13
N ALA A 192 7.01 -12.18 22.69
CA ALA A 192 6.70 -12.18 24.12
C ALA A 192 5.97 -13.44 24.57
N LYS A 193 5.00 -13.93 23.78
CA LYS A 193 4.27 -15.18 24.05
C LYS A 193 5.21 -16.39 24.06
N VAL A 194 6.07 -16.53 23.06
CA VAL A 194 7.00 -17.67 22.95
C VAL A 194 8.05 -17.63 24.06
N ASN A 195 8.52 -16.45 24.45
CA ASN A 195 9.52 -16.26 25.52
C ASN A 195 8.90 -16.26 26.93
N ASN A 196 7.57 -16.41 27.08
CA ASN A 196 6.85 -16.30 28.35
C ASN A 196 7.11 -14.97 29.08
N GLU A 197 7.24 -13.88 28.31
CA GLU A 197 7.38 -12.54 28.87
C GLU A 197 6.06 -12.08 29.51
N LYS A 198 6.18 -11.21 30.54
CA LYS A 198 4.99 -10.70 31.26
C LYS A 198 4.38 -9.48 30.63
N GLU A 199 5.15 -8.78 29.77
CA GLU A 199 4.73 -7.52 29.18
C GLU A 199 5.25 -7.33 27.76
N VAL A 200 4.53 -6.55 26.96
CA VAL A 200 4.95 -6.07 25.64
C VAL A 200 4.95 -4.53 25.65
N VAL A 201 6.09 -3.94 25.29
CA VAL A 201 6.21 -2.49 25.17
C VAL A 201 5.72 -2.01 23.82
N VAL A 202 4.65 -1.19 23.84
CA VAL A 202 4.08 -0.50 22.67
C VAL A 202 4.61 0.94 22.65
N TRP A 203 5.19 1.36 21.52
CA TRP A 203 5.72 2.71 21.38
C TRP A 203 4.60 3.76 21.26
N GLY A 204 4.77 4.90 21.93
CA GLY A 204 3.83 6.01 21.94
C GLY A 204 2.76 5.88 23.02
N SER A 205 1.82 6.81 23.02
CA SER A 205 0.71 6.85 23.99
C SER A 205 -0.39 5.82 23.70
N GLY A 206 -0.42 5.27 22.48
CA GLY A 206 -1.51 4.45 21.99
C GLY A 206 -2.76 5.20 21.53
N SER A 207 -2.77 6.54 21.67
CA SER A 207 -3.94 7.38 21.32
C SER A 207 -4.13 7.66 19.82
N PRO A 208 -3.09 7.67 18.94
CA PRO A 208 -3.30 7.90 17.52
C PRO A 208 -4.26 6.89 16.89
N MET A 209 -5.10 7.38 15.97
CA MET A 209 -6.09 6.56 15.27
C MET A 209 -5.62 6.21 13.87
N ARG A 210 -5.81 4.96 13.47
CA ARG A 210 -5.44 4.42 12.15
C ARG A 210 -6.53 3.54 11.60
N GLU A 211 -6.66 3.61 10.30
CA GLU A 211 -7.46 2.71 9.48
C GLU A 211 -6.57 1.62 8.91
N PHE A 212 -7.07 0.38 8.86
CA PHE A 212 -6.35 -0.78 8.32
C PHE A 212 -7.21 -1.53 7.32
N LEU A 213 -6.61 -1.92 6.19
CA LEU A 213 -7.26 -2.70 5.14
C LEU A 213 -6.41 -3.95 4.83
N PHE A 214 -7.06 -5.11 4.75
CA PHE A 214 -6.41 -6.35 4.39
C PHE A 214 -5.93 -6.32 2.93
N ALA A 215 -4.72 -6.80 2.64
CA ALA A 215 -4.10 -6.66 1.33
C ALA A 215 -4.87 -7.35 0.20
N ASP A 216 -5.56 -8.46 0.51
CA ASP A 216 -6.38 -9.16 -0.49
C ASP A 216 -7.70 -8.41 -0.78
N ASP A 217 -8.27 -7.67 0.17
CA ASP A 217 -9.36 -6.72 -0.10
C ASP A 217 -8.88 -5.53 -0.94
N LEU A 218 -7.67 -5.03 -0.70
CA LEU A 218 -7.08 -4.04 -1.62
C LEU A 218 -6.95 -4.59 -3.04
N ALA A 219 -6.48 -5.83 -3.18
CA ALA A 219 -6.34 -6.46 -4.51
C ALA A 219 -7.70 -6.62 -5.20
N ASP A 220 -8.74 -6.94 -4.45
CA ASP A 220 -10.12 -7.00 -4.94
C ASP A 220 -10.61 -5.62 -5.39
N ALA A 221 -10.36 -4.56 -4.60
CA ALA A 221 -10.65 -3.18 -4.98
C ALA A 221 -9.89 -2.75 -6.25
N CYS A 222 -8.60 -3.09 -6.35
CA CYS A 222 -7.79 -2.81 -7.53
C CYS A 222 -8.35 -3.50 -8.78
N TYR A 223 -8.72 -4.77 -8.65
CA TYR A 223 -9.36 -5.51 -9.74
C TYR A 223 -10.69 -4.88 -10.14
N PHE A 224 -11.56 -4.56 -9.17
CA PHE A 224 -12.83 -3.88 -9.40
C PHE A 224 -12.65 -2.55 -10.15
N LEU A 225 -11.70 -1.71 -9.72
CA LEU A 225 -11.43 -0.41 -10.34
C LEU A 225 -10.80 -0.54 -11.73
N MET A 226 -9.97 -1.55 -11.97
CA MET A 226 -9.47 -1.83 -13.31
C MET A 226 -10.58 -2.20 -14.29
N GLN A 227 -11.66 -2.84 -13.83
CA GLN A 227 -12.81 -3.18 -14.67
C GLN A 227 -13.78 -2.00 -14.87
N ASN A 228 -14.02 -1.21 -13.82
CA ASN A 228 -15.20 -0.35 -13.75
C ASN A 228 -14.91 1.16 -13.64
N TYR A 229 -13.66 1.58 -13.38
CA TYR A 229 -13.33 2.97 -13.10
C TYR A 229 -12.42 3.57 -14.16
N ASN A 230 -12.90 4.58 -14.89
CA ASN A 230 -12.16 5.29 -15.95
C ASN A 230 -12.12 6.80 -15.75
N GLU A 231 -12.62 7.28 -14.61
CA GLU A 231 -12.71 8.70 -14.31
C GLU A 231 -11.31 9.32 -14.06
N PRO A 232 -11.16 10.62 -14.33
CA PRO A 232 -9.99 11.37 -13.91
C PRO A 232 -9.93 11.45 -12.39
N HIS A 233 -8.75 11.84 -11.89
CA HIS A 233 -8.46 12.02 -10.49
C HIS A 233 -8.32 10.71 -9.71
N LEU A 234 -7.63 10.84 -8.58
CA LEU A 234 -7.35 9.72 -7.68
C LEU A 234 -8.61 9.24 -6.95
N ILE A 235 -8.56 8.01 -6.45
CA ILE A 235 -9.63 7.42 -5.66
C ILE A 235 -9.05 6.76 -4.39
N ASN A 236 -9.65 7.06 -3.24
CA ASN A 236 -9.30 6.47 -1.97
C ASN A 236 -9.81 5.03 -1.85
N ILE A 237 -8.97 4.14 -1.29
CA ILE A 237 -9.32 2.77 -0.97
C ILE A 237 -9.05 2.53 0.52
N GLY A 238 -10.09 2.16 1.25
CA GLY A 238 -10.04 1.90 2.68
C GLY A 238 -11.31 1.24 3.17
N THR A 239 -11.41 1.10 4.48
CA THR A 239 -12.59 0.56 5.17
C THR A 239 -13.58 1.65 5.55
N GLY A 240 -13.10 2.90 5.72
CA GLY A 240 -13.88 4.01 6.29
C GLY A 240 -14.04 3.90 7.82
N GLN A 241 -13.25 3.03 8.46
CA GLN A 241 -13.28 2.82 9.92
C GLN A 241 -11.86 2.88 10.48
N ASP A 242 -11.68 3.56 11.60
CA ASP A 242 -10.40 3.62 12.29
C ASP A 242 -10.53 3.23 13.76
N LEU A 243 -9.41 2.87 14.36
CA LEU A 243 -9.31 2.56 15.79
C LEU A 243 -8.01 3.12 16.35
N THR A 244 -7.93 3.22 17.69
CA THR A 244 -6.68 3.65 18.33
C THR A 244 -5.61 2.58 18.22
N ILE A 245 -4.33 2.99 18.28
CA ILE A 245 -3.21 2.01 18.35
C ILE A 245 -3.33 1.15 19.61
N LYS A 246 -3.89 1.69 20.69
CA LYS A 246 -4.19 0.92 21.91
C LYS A 246 -5.20 -0.20 21.63
N ASP A 247 -6.32 0.12 20.97
CA ASP A 247 -7.34 -0.88 20.66
C ASP A 247 -6.81 -1.93 19.66
N LEU A 248 -6.00 -1.52 18.69
CA LEU A 248 -5.30 -2.43 17.79
C LEU A 248 -4.39 -3.40 18.56
N ALA A 249 -3.57 -2.89 19.50
CA ALA A 249 -2.67 -3.72 20.29
C ALA A 249 -3.43 -4.71 21.17
N LEU A 250 -4.55 -4.27 21.77
CA LEU A 250 -5.44 -5.15 22.54
C LEU A 250 -6.08 -6.23 21.66
N LEU A 251 -6.52 -5.87 20.45
CA LEU A 251 -7.08 -6.83 19.49
C LEU A 251 -6.04 -7.88 19.06
N ILE A 252 -4.81 -7.45 18.75
CA ILE A 252 -3.71 -8.36 18.41
C ILE A 252 -3.39 -9.28 19.58
N LYS A 253 -3.30 -8.74 20.80
CA LYS A 253 -3.11 -9.51 22.04
C LYS A 253 -4.17 -10.62 22.17
N ASP A 254 -5.45 -10.29 21.96
CA ASP A 254 -6.58 -11.22 22.02
C ASP A 254 -6.47 -12.32 20.93
N VAL A 255 -6.23 -11.91 19.67
CA VAL A 255 -6.13 -12.86 18.55
C VAL A 255 -4.95 -13.82 18.71
N LEU A 256 -3.81 -13.35 19.20
CA LEU A 256 -2.61 -14.18 19.40
C LEU A 256 -2.67 -15.00 20.71
N GLY A 257 -3.63 -14.73 21.60
CA GLY A 257 -3.76 -15.40 22.90
C GLY A 257 -2.56 -15.15 23.80
N PHE A 258 -2.17 -13.88 23.96
CA PHE A 258 -1.11 -13.46 24.89
C PHE A 258 -1.73 -12.97 26.19
N ASP A 259 -1.34 -13.57 27.33
CA ASP A 259 -1.91 -13.25 28.64
C ASP A 259 -1.20 -12.11 29.38
N GLY A 260 0.00 -11.70 28.92
CA GLY A 260 0.79 -10.62 29.53
C GLY A 260 0.17 -9.23 29.37
N GLU A 261 0.83 -8.21 29.90
CA GLU A 261 0.37 -6.82 29.86
C GLU A 261 0.89 -6.04 28.64
N LEU A 262 0.17 -5.00 28.20
CA LEU A 262 0.63 -4.03 27.22
C LEU A 262 1.05 -2.74 27.96
N VAL A 263 2.33 -2.37 27.85
CA VAL A 263 2.91 -1.18 28.47
C VAL A 263 3.19 -0.14 27.39
N PHE A 264 2.63 1.08 27.54
CA PHE A 264 2.79 2.15 26.56
C PHE A 264 3.96 3.07 26.91
N ASP A 265 4.95 3.17 26.00
CA ASP A 265 6.12 4.04 26.17
C ASP A 265 5.87 5.41 25.52
N ALA A 266 5.32 6.35 26.26
CA ALA A 266 5.03 7.71 25.83
C ALA A 266 6.29 8.56 25.54
N THR A 267 7.51 8.06 25.78
CA THR A 267 8.76 8.74 25.38
C THR A 267 9.01 8.61 23.86
N LYS A 268 8.34 7.68 23.21
CA LYS A 268 8.39 7.48 21.75
C LYS A 268 7.31 8.33 21.05
N PRO A 269 7.59 8.82 19.82
CA PRO A 269 6.66 9.69 19.12
C PRO A 269 5.39 8.96 18.65
N ASP A 270 4.26 9.62 18.75
CA ASP A 270 2.95 9.12 18.31
C ASP A 270 2.72 9.23 16.79
N GLY A 271 3.41 10.11 16.10
CA GLY A 271 3.15 10.41 14.69
C GLY A 271 1.89 11.26 14.47
N THR A 272 1.26 11.14 13.29
CA THR A 272 0.03 11.90 12.98
C THR A 272 -1.14 11.45 13.86
N PRO A 273 -1.93 12.36 14.46
CA PRO A 273 -3.01 11.99 15.39
C PRO A 273 -4.07 11.07 14.79
N ARG A 274 -4.53 11.35 13.57
CA ARG A 274 -5.56 10.54 12.89
C ARG A 274 -5.29 10.42 11.39
N LYS A 275 -5.57 9.24 10.83
CA LYS A 275 -5.59 8.96 9.39
C LYS A 275 -6.77 8.06 9.06
N LEU A 276 -7.86 8.65 8.61
CA LEU A 276 -9.06 7.97 8.13
C LEU A 276 -9.34 8.43 6.72
N MET A 277 -9.53 7.51 5.78
CA MET A 277 -9.85 7.84 4.39
C MET A 277 -11.35 8.10 4.22
N ASP A 278 -11.70 9.10 3.43
CA ASP A 278 -13.07 9.19 2.88
C ASP A 278 -13.18 8.21 1.70
N VAL A 279 -13.93 7.15 1.91
CA VAL A 279 -14.14 6.09 0.91
C VAL A 279 -15.50 6.18 0.23
N SER A 280 -16.22 7.27 0.42
CA SER A 280 -17.57 7.45 -0.11
C SER A 280 -17.65 7.36 -1.63
N LYS A 281 -16.59 7.80 -2.35
CA LYS A 281 -16.49 7.67 -3.81
C LYS A 281 -16.44 6.20 -4.22
N LEU A 282 -15.62 5.39 -3.57
CA LEU A 282 -15.49 3.96 -3.85
C LEU A 282 -16.78 3.19 -3.50
N HIS A 283 -17.40 3.53 -2.36
CA HIS A 283 -18.68 2.93 -1.95
C HIS A 283 -19.83 3.23 -2.94
N ARG A 284 -19.88 4.45 -3.51
CA ARG A 284 -20.88 4.78 -4.56
C ARG A 284 -20.67 4.00 -5.85
N LEU A 285 -19.46 3.57 -6.15
CA LEU A 285 -19.17 2.65 -7.27
C LEU A 285 -19.61 1.21 -6.99
N GLY A 286 -19.96 0.88 -5.74
CA GLY A 286 -20.48 -0.43 -5.34
C GLY A 286 -19.47 -1.37 -4.70
N TRP A 287 -18.23 -0.91 -4.42
CA TRP A 287 -17.23 -1.75 -3.75
C TRP A 287 -17.16 -1.46 -2.24
N LYS A 288 -17.03 -2.53 -1.45
CA LYS A 288 -16.69 -2.49 -0.01
C LYS A 288 -15.77 -3.65 0.32
N HIS A 289 -14.92 -3.46 1.34
CA HIS A 289 -14.10 -4.55 1.90
C HIS A 289 -14.97 -5.66 2.50
N THR A 290 -14.43 -6.86 2.60
CA THR A 290 -15.13 -8.04 3.11
C THR A 290 -14.45 -8.66 4.32
N THR A 291 -13.14 -8.42 4.52
CA THR A 291 -12.38 -8.99 5.63
C THR A 291 -12.44 -8.08 6.85
N GLU A 292 -13.02 -8.55 7.93
CA GLU A 292 -13.03 -7.85 9.21
C GLU A 292 -11.62 -7.81 9.83
N LEU A 293 -11.29 -6.76 10.58
CA LEU A 293 -9.92 -6.55 11.10
C LEU A 293 -9.43 -7.74 11.96
N LYS A 294 -10.30 -8.29 12.81
CA LYS A 294 -9.95 -9.44 13.66
C LYS A 294 -9.60 -10.68 12.83
N GLU A 295 -10.39 -10.97 11.83
CA GLU A 295 -10.15 -12.08 10.89
C GLU A 295 -8.84 -11.87 10.10
N GLY A 296 -8.65 -10.68 9.53
CA GLY A 296 -7.43 -10.35 8.78
C GLY A 296 -6.17 -10.44 9.63
N ILE A 297 -6.21 -10.04 10.93
CA ILE A 297 -5.08 -10.20 11.85
C ILE A 297 -4.78 -11.70 12.06
N ALA A 298 -5.80 -12.54 12.23
CA ALA A 298 -5.58 -13.98 12.38
C ALA A 298 -4.92 -14.60 11.14
N LEU A 299 -5.38 -14.22 9.93
CA LEU A 299 -4.77 -14.66 8.66
C LEU A 299 -3.31 -14.16 8.52
N ALA A 300 -3.05 -12.89 8.84
CA ALA A 300 -1.71 -12.33 8.81
C ALA A 300 -0.78 -13.00 9.82
N TYR A 301 -1.29 -13.37 10.99
CA TYR A 301 -0.52 -14.09 12.01
C TYR A 301 -0.18 -15.52 11.56
N GLN A 302 -1.10 -16.25 10.94
CA GLN A 302 -0.82 -17.57 10.35
C GLN A 302 0.28 -17.49 9.28
N ASP A 303 0.27 -16.46 8.41
CA ASP A 303 1.34 -16.23 7.44
C ASP A 303 2.68 -15.95 8.15
N PHE A 304 2.66 -15.14 9.21
CA PHE A 304 3.86 -14.89 10.02
C PHE A 304 4.43 -16.19 10.61
N GLU A 305 3.62 -17.00 11.29
CA GLU A 305 4.06 -18.28 11.90
C GLU A 305 4.61 -19.27 10.87
N SER A 306 4.12 -19.21 9.62
CA SER A 306 4.63 -20.09 8.55
C SER A 306 6.02 -19.70 8.04
N ARG A 307 6.46 -18.46 8.30
CA ARG A 307 7.71 -17.89 7.76
C ARG A 307 8.79 -17.63 8.81
N TYR A 308 8.42 -17.56 10.07
CA TYR A 308 9.30 -17.20 11.19
C TYR A 308 9.19 -18.22 12.34
#